data_c31437cd0f610d1dd50dec53f6b3e8ba
#
_entry.id   c31437cd0f610d1dd50dec53f6b3e8ba
#
_cell.length_a   1.000
_cell.length_b   1.000
_cell.length_c   1.000
_cell.angle_alpha   90.00
_cell.angle_beta   90.00
_cell.angle_gamma   90.00
#
_symmetry.space_group_name_H-M   'P 1'
#
loop_
_entity.id
_entity.type
_entity.pdbx_description
1 polymer ?
#
loop_
_entity_poly.entity_id
_entity_poly.type
_entity_poly.pdbx_seq_one_letter_code
_entity_poly.pdbx_strand_id
1 'polypeptide(L)'
;DRTLERIRAALEAGQVDEAITALTSLHPADQAEAFAGLEPDDQAEVFPRLDAEEAAGIIEQLEDEEAAQVAAQLSPDRLADVLDEMEPDDAADVLGDLPPDQAATVIAQMDAHQAEDVIPLLAYEDDTAGGLMTPDIPHLRRQMTCEQAIGYLRKIHPHAETPYYLYVVDRNSKLIGVAGLRDLIIADPNTSVEAVMNG
;
A
#
# COMPACT_ATOMS: atom_id res chain seq x y z
N ASP A 1 -5.18 22.13 -14.05
CA ASP A 1 -4.13 21.36 -14.70
C ASP A 1 -4.61 20.89 -16.07
N ARG A 2 -3.72 20.92 -17.07
CA ARG A 2 -4.04 20.60 -18.47
C ARG A 2 -4.44 19.13 -18.68
N THR A 3 -3.99 18.26 -17.79
CA THR A 3 -4.32 16.83 -17.84
C THR A 3 -5.69 16.56 -17.24
N LEU A 4 -6.02 17.19 -16.12
CA LEU A 4 -7.36 17.11 -15.53
C LEU A 4 -8.43 17.64 -16.49
N GLU A 5 -8.17 18.76 -17.20
CA GLU A 5 -9.09 19.28 -18.23
C GLU A 5 -9.29 18.27 -19.38
N ARG A 6 -8.24 17.55 -19.76
CA ARG A 6 -8.32 16.52 -20.81
C ARG A 6 -9.11 15.29 -20.34
N ILE A 7 -8.93 14.88 -19.07
CA ILE A 7 -9.70 13.78 -18.48
C ILE A 7 -11.18 14.15 -18.45
N ARG A 8 -11.52 15.34 -17.93
CA ARG A 8 -12.91 15.84 -17.89
C ARG A 8 -13.53 15.93 -19.28
N ALA A 9 -12.82 16.46 -20.27
CA ALA A 9 -13.32 16.55 -21.64
C ALA A 9 -13.58 15.17 -22.26
N ALA A 10 -12.76 14.16 -21.94
CA ALA A 10 -12.98 12.79 -22.39
C ALA A 10 -14.23 12.17 -21.74
N LEU A 11 -14.46 12.42 -20.44
CA LEU A 11 -15.66 11.97 -19.72
C LEU A 11 -16.93 12.64 -20.25
N GLU A 12 -16.92 13.97 -20.45
CA GLU A 12 -18.02 14.69 -21.07
C GLU A 12 -18.37 14.18 -22.48
N ALA A 13 -17.37 13.67 -23.22
CA ALA A 13 -17.56 13.06 -24.53
C ALA A 13 -17.99 11.59 -24.47
N GLY A 14 -18.13 10.99 -23.26
CA GLY A 14 -18.42 9.57 -23.07
C GLY A 14 -17.26 8.61 -23.41
N GLN A 15 -16.04 9.14 -23.46
CA GLN A 15 -14.81 8.40 -23.82
C GLN A 15 -14.08 7.95 -22.55
N VAL A 16 -14.73 7.13 -21.72
CA VAL A 16 -14.22 6.73 -20.39
C VAL A 16 -12.87 6.02 -20.47
N ASP A 17 -12.65 5.13 -21.45
CA ASP A 17 -11.40 4.42 -21.62
C ASP A 17 -10.22 5.38 -21.96
N GLU A 18 -10.49 6.49 -22.66
CA GLU A 18 -9.50 7.53 -22.91
C GLU A 18 -9.19 8.33 -21.65
N ALA A 19 -10.20 8.61 -20.82
CA ALA A 19 -10.05 9.28 -19.54
C ALA A 19 -9.20 8.41 -18.58
N ILE A 20 -9.50 7.11 -18.47
CA ILE A 20 -8.71 6.14 -17.67
C ILE A 20 -7.27 6.11 -18.17
N THR A 21 -7.03 5.93 -19.47
CA THR A 21 -5.68 5.92 -20.03
C THR A 21 -4.92 7.23 -19.73
N ALA A 22 -5.60 8.36 -19.73
CA ALA A 22 -5.00 9.64 -19.40
C ALA A 22 -4.66 9.75 -17.91
N LEU A 23 -5.53 9.23 -17.02
CA LEU A 23 -5.34 9.20 -15.58
C LEU A 23 -4.17 8.28 -15.21
N THR A 24 -4.17 7.03 -15.68
CA THR A 24 -3.18 6.02 -15.35
C THR A 24 -1.80 6.28 -15.98
N SER A 25 -1.71 7.20 -16.93
CA SER A 25 -0.43 7.69 -17.46
C SER A 25 0.30 8.69 -16.56
N LEU A 26 -0.35 9.18 -15.51
CA LEU A 26 0.23 10.11 -14.54
C LEU A 26 1.11 9.37 -13.51
N HIS A 27 1.92 10.13 -12.78
CA HIS A 27 2.59 9.60 -11.60
C HIS A 27 1.55 9.34 -10.48
N PRO A 28 1.70 8.33 -9.60
CA PRO A 28 0.69 7.97 -8.60
C PRO A 28 0.12 9.14 -7.80
N ALA A 29 0.95 10.02 -7.27
CA ALA A 29 0.49 11.21 -6.55
C ALA A 29 -0.36 12.17 -7.42
N ASP A 30 0.01 12.33 -8.70
CA ASP A 30 -0.75 13.15 -9.64
C ASP A 30 -2.05 12.46 -10.09
N GLN A 31 -2.10 11.12 -10.04
CA GLN A 31 -3.32 10.35 -10.31
C GLN A 31 -4.38 10.62 -9.25
N ALA A 32 -4.00 10.54 -7.98
CA ALA A 32 -4.90 10.78 -6.85
C ALA A 32 -5.42 12.23 -6.86
N GLU A 33 -4.54 13.23 -7.06
CA GLU A 33 -4.94 14.64 -7.18
C GLU A 33 -5.90 14.86 -8.36
N ALA A 34 -5.61 14.23 -9.51
CA ALA A 34 -6.48 14.35 -10.69
C ALA A 34 -7.82 13.65 -10.46
N PHE A 35 -7.83 12.49 -9.80
CA PHE A 35 -9.05 11.76 -9.46
C PHE A 35 -9.91 12.51 -8.43
N ALA A 36 -9.31 13.00 -7.34
CA ALA A 36 -10.01 13.82 -6.34
C ALA A 36 -10.61 15.12 -6.95
N GLY A 37 -9.99 15.64 -8.01
CA GLY A 37 -10.51 16.79 -8.76
C GLY A 37 -11.70 16.48 -9.67
N LEU A 38 -12.10 15.21 -9.86
CA LEU A 38 -13.28 14.86 -10.68
C LEU A 38 -14.57 15.11 -9.90
N GLU A 39 -15.69 15.30 -10.65
CA GLU A 39 -17.02 15.32 -10.04
C GLU A 39 -17.38 13.92 -9.53
N PRO A 40 -18.21 13.78 -8.46
CA PRO A 40 -18.56 12.47 -7.88
C PRO A 40 -19.15 11.46 -8.87
N ASP A 41 -19.92 11.93 -9.85
CA ASP A 41 -20.50 11.08 -10.90
C ASP A 41 -19.40 10.53 -11.84
N ASP A 42 -18.39 11.33 -12.15
CA ASP A 42 -17.23 10.95 -12.95
C ASP A 42 -16.33 9.97 -12.19
N GLN A 43 -16.11 10.20 -10.89
CA GLN A 43 -15.40 9.27 -10.01
C GLN A 43 -16.09 7.90 -9.99
N ALA A 44 -17.41 7.88 -9.80
CA ALA A 44 -18.21 6.67 -9.79
C ALA A 44 -18.19 5.90 -11.13
N GLU A 45 -17.96 6.58 -12.24
CA GLU A 45 -17.84 5.95 -13.56
C GLU A 45 -16.42 5.41 -13.84
N VAL A 46 -15.38 6.11 -13.37
CA VAL A 46 -13.98 5.80 -13.63
C VAL A 46 -13.47 4.71 -12.66
N PHE A 47 -13.67 4.89 -11.35
CA PHE A 47 -13.04 4.11 -10.31
C PHE A 47 -13.28 2.60 -10.42
N PRO A 48 -14.50 2.08 -10.68
CA PRO A 48 -14.75 0.66 -10.81
C PRO A 48 -14.07 -0.01 -12.02
N ARG A 49 -13.51 0.80 -12.94
CA ARG A 49 -12.86 0.32 -14.17
C ARG A 49 -11.34 0.34 -14.11
N LEU A 50 -10.75 0.95 -13.09
CA LEU A 50 -9.31 0.90 -12.81
C LEU A 50 -8.92 -0.55 -12.48
N ASP A 51 -7.68 -0.94 -12.68
CA ASP A 51 -7.23 -2.21 -12.09
C ASP A 51 -7.07 -2.10 -10.57
N ALA A 52 -6.74 -3.20 -9.88
CA ALA A 52 -6.68 -3.20 -8.41
C ALA A 52 -5.52 -2.37 -7.90
N GLU A 53 -4.34 -2.48 -8.52
CA GLU A 53 -3.13 -1.74 -8.16
C GLU A 53 -3.31 -0.23 -8.37
N GLU A 54 -3.91 0.18 -9.50
CA GLU A 54 -4.22 1.59 -9.79
C GLU A 54 -5.25 2.17 -8.80
N ALA A 55 -6.28 1.38 -8.46
CA ALA A 55 -7.31 1.79 -7.51
C ALA A 55 -6.76 1.90 -6.08
N ALA A 56 -5.92 0.96 -5.65
CA ALA A 56 -5.21 0.98 -4.38
C ALA A 56 -4.36 2.24 -4.24
N GLY A 57 -3.47 2.50 -5.21
CA GLY A 57 -2.61 3.67 -5.19
C GLY A 57 -3.34 5.02 -5.20
N ILE A 58 -4.59 5.07 -5.69
CA ILE A 58 -5.43 6.26 -5.58
C ILE A 58 -5.99 6.38 -4.16
N ILE A 59 -6.57 5.30 -3.60
CA ILE A 59 -7.16 5.32 -2.25
C ILE A 59 -6.13 5.73 -1.20
N GLU A 60 -4.92 5.16 -1.23
CA GLU A 60 -3.82 5.46 -0.31
C GLU A 60 -3.40 6.93 -0.26
N GLN A 61 -3.74 7.69 -1.28
CA GLN A 61 -3.39 9.12 -1.37
C GLN A 61 -4.59 10.05 -1.14
N LEU A 62 -5.81 9.52 -0.95
CA LEU A 62 -6.98 10.30 -0.62
C LEU A 62 -7.05 10.58 0.88
N GLU A 63 -7.78 11.63 1.27
CA GLU A 63 -8.17 11.82 2.66
C GLU A 63 -9.17 10.73 3.10
N ASP A 64 -9.12 10.30 4.35
CA ASP A 64 -9.88 9.15 4.90
C ASP A 64 -11.37 9.17 4.51
N GLU A 65 -12.02 10.33 4.64
CA GLU A 65 -13.45 10.49 4.30
C GLU A 65 -13.71 10.28 2.80
N GLU A 66 -12.81 10.71 1.93
CA GLU A 66 -12.91 10.51 0.47
C GLU A 66 -12.61 9.05 0.10
N ALA A 67 -11.60 8.45 0.71
CA ALA A 67 -11.25 7.06 0.55
C ALA A 67 -12.42 6.13 0.89
N ALA A 68 -13.06 6.34 2.05
CA ALA A 68 -14.23 5.59 2.48
C ALA A 68 -15.43 5.78 1.53
N GLN A 69 -15.67 7.00 1.03
CA GLN A 69 -16.75 7.26 0.08
C GLN A 69 -16.55 6.54 -1.25
N VAL A 70 -15.32 6.49 -1.76
CA VAL A 70 -14.97 5.79 -3.00
C VAL A 70 -15.03 4.28 -2.80
N ALA A 71 -14.48 3.77 -1.71
CA ALA A 71 -14.53 2.36 -1.34
C ALA A 71 -15.97 1.83 -1.21
N ALA A 72 -16.87 2.62 -0.63
CA ALA A 72 -18.29 2.24 -0.47
C ALA A 72 -19.06 2.11 -1.80
N GLN A 73 -18.50 2.57 -2.92
CA GLN A 73 -19.11 2.43 -4.25
C GLN A 73 -18.77 1.09 -4.91
N LEU A 74 -17.76 0.39 -4.41
CA LEU A 74 -17.33 -0.90 -4.95
C LEU A 74 -18.19 -2.05 -4.41
N SER A 75 -18.31 -3.11 -5.19
CA SER A 75 -18.79 -4.39 -4.67
C SER A 75 -17.76 -4.99 -3.69
N PRO A 76 -18.22 -5.79 -2.68
CA PRO A 76 -17.30 -6.33 -1.69
C PRO A 76 -16.14 -7.17 -2.26
N ASP A 77 -16.38 -7.93 -3.34
CA ASP A 77 -15.36 -8.68 -4.05
C ASP A 77 -14.32 -7.76 -4.72
N ARG A 78 -14.80 -6.68 -5.35
CA ARG A 78 -13.91 -5.72 -6.00
C ARG A 78 -13.10 -4.91 -4.99
N LEU A 79 -13.73 -4.54 -3.86
CA LEU A 79 -13.02 -3.84 -2.79
C LEU A 79 -11.96 -4.75 -2.15
N ALA A 80 -12.25 -6.03 -1.96
CA ALA A 80 -11.26 -6.99 -1.47
C ALA A 80 -10.03 -7.07 -2.40
N ASP A 81 -10.25 -7.18 -3.73
CA ASP A 81 -9.14 -7.16 -4.71
C ASP A 81 -8.27 -5.89 -4.58
N VAL A 82 -8.88 -4.73 -4.32
CA VAL A 82 -8.16 -3.46 -4.15
C VAL A 82 -7.38 -3.45 -2.84
N LEU A 83 -8.00 -3.87 -1.72
CA LEU A 83 -7.34 -3.91 -0.41
C LEU A 83 -6.22 -4.95 -0.35
N ASP A 84 -6.27 -5.99 -1.20
CA ASP A 84 -5.20 -6.97 -1.33
C ASP A 84 -3.92 -6.39 -1.96
N GLU A 85 -4.02 -5.26 -2.66
CA GLU A 85 -2.89 -4.52 -3.26
C GLU A 85 -2.40 -3.34 -2.38
N MET A 86 -3.07 -3.05 -1.25
CA MET A 86 -2.73 -1.95 -0.35
C MET A 86 -1.78 -2.40 0.77
N GLU A 87 -1.09 -1.42 1.38
CA GLU A 87 -0.40 -1.68 2.65
C GLU A 87 -1.43 -2.06 3.73
N PRO A 88 -1.08 -2.99 4.66
CA PRO A 88 -2.05 -3.50 5.64
C PRO A 88 -2.68 -2.45 6.56
N ASP A 89 -1.94 -1.41 6.93
CA ASP A 89 -2.43 -0.29 7.75
C ASP A 89 -3.44 0.56 6.97
N ASP A 90 -3.13 0.96 5.73
CA ASP A 90 -4.06 1.70 4.87
C ASP A 90 -5.33 0.88 4.57
N ALA A 91 -5.20 -0.42 4.35
CA ALA A 91 -6.34 -1.32 4.17
C ALA A 91 -7.20 -1.44 5.45
N ALA A 92 -6.57 -1.40 6.64
CA ALA A 92 -7.27 -1.41 7.91
C ALA A 92 -8.06 -0.12 8.14
N ASP A 93 -7.50 1.04 7.80
CA ASP A 93 -8.17 2.34 7.91
C ASP A 93 -9.42 2.40 7.03
N VAL A 94 -9.29 1.99 5.76
CA VAL A 94 -10.46 1.89 4.85
C VAL A 94 -11.53 0.94 5.41
N LEU A 95 -11.15 -0.22 5.95
CA LEU A 95 -12.10 -1.17 6.55
C LEU A 95 -12.71 -0.65 7.85
N GLY A 96 -11.96 0.12 8.64
CA GLY A 96 -12.39 0.75 9.89
C GLY A 96 -13.53 1.75 9.67
N ASP A 97 -13.49 2.47 8.55
CA ASP A 97 -14.50 3.46 8.16
C ASP A 97 -15.76 2.86 7.54
N LEU A 98 -15.75 1.57 7.21
CA LEU A 98 -16.93 0.89 6.67
C LEU A 98 -17.88 0.42 7.78
N PRO A 99 -19.18 0.28 7.49
CA PRO A 99 -20.10 -0.43 8.38
C PRO A 99 -19.60 -1.84 8.71
N PRO A 100 -19.66 -2.30 9.98
CA PRO A 100 -19.04 -3.56 10.42
C PRO A 100 -19.47 -4.82 9.64
N ASP A 101 -20.68 -4.84 9.13
CA ASP A 101 -21.22 -5.93 8.31
C ASP A 101 -20.63 -5.93 6.89
N GLN A 102 -20.35 -4.76 6.35
CA GLN A 102 -19.66 -4.59 5.07
C GLN A 102 -18.19 -4.97 5.21
N ALA A 103 -17.48 -4.40 6.20
CA ALA A 103 -16.09 -4.75 6.50
C ALA A 103 -15.89 -6.27 6.64
N ALA A 104 -16.74 -6.93 7.43
CA ALA A 104 -16.69 -8.39 7.59
C ALA A 104 -16.92 -9.15 6.27
N THR A 105 -17.74 -8.61 5.37
CA THR A 105 -18.00 -9.23 4.06
C THR A 105 -16.80 -9.08 3.14
N VAL A 106 -16.13 -7.92 3.15
CA VAL A 106 -14.91 -7.65 2.37
C VAL A 106 -13.77 -8.53 2.87
N ILE A 107 -13.49 -8.53 4.18
CA ILE A 107 -12.44 -9.37 4.79
C ILE A 107 -12.60 -10.84 4.43
N ALA A 108 -13.84 -11.35 4.36
CA ALA A 108 -14.10 -12.74 3.98
C ALA A 108 -13.77 -13.06 2.51
N GLN A 109 -13.52 -12.05 1.69
CA GLN A 109 -13.20 -12.18 0.27
C GLN A 109 -11.74 -11.82 -0.05
N MET A 110 -11.02 -11.17 0.88
CA MET A 110 -9.60 -10.86 0.77
C MET A 110 -8.73 -12.12 0.68
N ASP A 111 -7.51 -11.97 0.13
CA ASP A 111 -6.49 -12.99 0.25
C ASP A 111 -6.23 -13.32 1.73
N ALA A 112 -6.10 -14.62 2.02
CA ALA A 112 -5.97 -15.07 3.41
C ALA A 112 -4.73 -14.50 4.12
N HIS A 113 -3.65 -14.26 3.39
CA HIS A 113 -2.42 -13.70 3.96
C HIS A 113 -2.60 -12.21 4.29
N GLN A 114 -3.17 -11.45 3.36
CA GLN A 114 -3.46 -10.04 3.56
C GLN A 114 -4.45 -9.84 4.71
N ALA A 115 -5.51 -10.63 4.77
CA ALA A 115 -6.47 -10.59 5.87
C ALA A 115 -5.82 -10.92 7.25
N GLU A 116 -4.84 -11.86 7.31
CA GLU A 116 -4.09 -12.16 8.53
C GLU A 116 -3.27 -10.96 9.03
N ASP A 117 -2.78 -10.12 8.14
CA ASP A 117 -1.99 -8.92 8.48
C ASP A 117 -2.89 -7.72 8.82
N VAL A 118 -4.02 -7.55 8.15
CA VAL A 118 -4.96 -6.43 8.35
C VAL A 118 -5.83 -6.59 9.61
N ILE A 119 -6.40 -7.79 9.87
CA ILE A 119 -7.35 -8.00 10.99
C ILE A 119 -6.82 -7.54 12.35
N PRO A 120 -5.55 -7.79 12.73
CA PRO A 120 -5.00 -7.31 13.99
C PRO A 120 -4.96 -5.79 14.12
N LEU A 121 -4.82 -5.07 13.00
CA LEU A 121 -4.72 -3.61 12.97
C LEU A 121 -6.06 -2.94 13.27
N LEU A 122 -7.18 -3.52 12.86
CA LEU A 122 -8.54 -3.04 13.16
C LEU A 122 -8.86 -2.92 14.66
N ALA A 123 -7.99 -3.43 15.54
CA ALA A 123 -8.15 -3.28 16.99
C ALA A 123 -7.55 -1.98 17.54
N TYR A 124 -6.85 -1.22 16.74
CA TYR A 124 -6.20 0.03 17.12
C TYR A 124 -7.00 1.22 16.58
N GLU A 125 -6.84 2.37 17.23
CA GLU A 125 -7.35 3.65 16.72
C GLU A 125 -6.33 4.21 15.69
N ASP A 126 -6.78 4.79 14.59
CA ASP A 126 -5.97 5.17 13.42
C ASP A 126 -4.82 6.13 13.77
N ASP A 127 -5.05 7.08 14.71
CA ASP A 127 -4.06 8.05 15.16
C ASP A 127 -3.10 7.53 16.25
N THR A 128 -3.13 6.23 16.55
CA THR A 128 -2.22 5.60 17.52
C THR A 128 -1.02 4.96 16.83
N ALA A 129 0.03 4.68 17.60
CA ALA A 129 1.18 3.94 17.08
C ALA A 129 0.82 2.52 16.58
N GLY A 130 -0.28 1.96 17.05
CA GLY A 130 -0.81 0.68 16.60
C GLY A 130 -1.55 0.78 15.27
N GLY A 131 -2.29 1.88 15.03
CA GLY A 131 -2.94 2.15 13.75
C GLY A 131 -1.93 2.46 12.65
N LEU A 132 -0.93 3.26 12.96
CA LEU A 132 0.12 3.67 12.00
C LEU A 132 1.23 2.63 11.80
N MET A 133 1.12 1.41 12.30
CA MET A 133 2.13 0.38 12.11
C MET A 133 1.75 -0.57 10.98
N THR A 134 2.71 -0.91 10.13
CA THR A 134 2.57 -2.04 9.20
C THR A 134 3.23 -3.31 9.78
N PRO A 135 2.60 -4.49 9.70
CA PRO A 135 3.21 -5.76 10.08
C PRO A 135 4.20 -6.27 9.03
N ASP A 136 4.07 -5.86 7.77
CA ASP A 136 4.94 -6.29 6.67
C ASP A 136 6.26 -5.53 6.62
N ILE A 137 7.00 -5.59 7.74
CA ILE A 137 8.33 -4.99 7.81
C ILE A 137 9.39 -6.03 7.45
N PRO A 138 10.12 -5.86 6.33
CA PRO A 138 11.23 -6.75 6.00
C PRO A 138 12.31 -6.68 7.08
N HIS A 139 12.57 -7.81 7.70
CA HIS A 139 13.58 -7.92 8.73
C HIS A 139 14.70 -8.88 8.36
N LEU A 140 15.91 -8.54 8.75
CA LEU A 140 17.11 -9.34 8.54
C LEU A 140 17.45 -10.15 9.78
N ARG A 141 18.07 -11.32 9.56
CA ARG A 141 18.67 -12.09 10.64
C ARG A 141 20.14 -11.72 10.77
N ARG A 142 20.63 -11.52 12.01
CA ARG A 142 22.01 -11.09 12.29
C ARG A 142 23.09 -12.00 11.69
N GLN A 143 22.79 -13.29 11.47
CA GLN A 143 23.72 -14.23 10.89
C GLN A 143 23.75 -14.25 9.37
N MET A 144 22.82 -13.58 8.70
CA MET A 144 22.84 -13.45 7.24
C MET A 144 24.11 -12.72 6.82
N THR A 145 24.64 -13.09 5.64
CA THR A 145 25.67 -12.28 5.00
C THR A 145 25.01 -11.08 4.28
N CYS A 146 25.78 -10.05 3.98
CA CYS A 146 25.30 -8.90 3.20
C CYS A 146 24.74 -9.35 1.85
N GLU A 147 25.36 -10.32 1.17
CA GLU A 147 24.84 -10.88 -0.07
C GLU A 147 23.49 -11.59 0.12
N GLN A 148 23.34 -12.38 1.20
CA GLN A 148 22.07 -13.03 1.51
C GLN A 148 20.97 -12.01 1.84
N ALA A 149 21.30 -10.95 2.57
CA ALA A 149 20.37 -9.88 2.89
C ALA A 149 19.87 -9.17 1.62
N ILE A 150 20.78 -8.79 0.71
CA ILE A 150 20.44 -8.18 -0.57
C ILE A 150 19.62 -9.14 -1.44
N GLY A 151 19.98 -10.43 -1.46
CA GLY A 151 19.25 -11.46 -2.18
C GLY A 151 17.83 -11.67 -1.63
N TYR A 152 17.66 -11.59 -0.32
CA TYR A 152 16.35 -11.63 0.34
C TYR A 152 15.49 -10.44 -0.06
N LEU A 153 16.01 -9.21 0.04
CA LEU A 153 15.30 -7.99 -0.37
C LEU A 153 14.86 -8.02 -1.84
N ARG A 154 15.72 -8.51 -2.74
CA ARG A 154 15.36 -8.68 -4.16
C ARG A 154 14.24 -9.70 -4.37
N LYS A 155 14.08 -10.65 -3.48
CA LYS A 155 13.07 -11.71 -3.59
C LYS A 155 11.71 -11.25 -3.07
N ILE A 156 11.69 -10.52 -1.96
CA ILE A 156 10.44 -10.07 -1.36
C ILE A 156 9.85 -8.84 -2.06
N HIS A 157 10.65 -8.12 -2.89
CA HIS A 157 10.22 -6.91 -3.57
C HIS A 157 9.50 -5.95 -2.62
N PRO A 158 10.17 -5.48 -1.54
CA PRO A 158 9.51 -4.65 -0.55
C PRO A 158 8.94 -3.39 -1.21
N HIS A 159 7.77 -2.96 -0.77
CA HIS A 159 7.12 -1.75 -1.25
C HIS A 159 8.03 -0.52 -1.13
N ALA A 160 7.74 0.53 -1.90
CA ALA A 160 8.60 1.71 -2.02
C ALA A 160 8.82 2.47 -0.70
N GLU A 161 7.92 2.31 0.25
CA GLU A 161 8.03 2.87 1.60
C GLU A 161 9.04 2.15 2.46
N THR A 162 9.41 0.94 2.08
CA THR A 162 10.39 0.15 2.81
C THR A 162 11.80 0.67 2.60
N PRO A 163 12.50 0.90 3.59
CA PRO A 163 13.32 2.03 3.75
C PRO A 163 14.78 1.75 3.47
N TYR A 164 15.51 2.83 3.48
CA TYR A 164 16.96 2.88 3.58
C TYR A 164 17.52 2.17 4.83
N TYR A 165 16.67 1.83 5.81
CA TYR A 165 17.02 1.16 7.07
C TYR A 165 16.25 -0.14 7.22
N LEU A 166 16.96 -1.23 7.54
CA LEU A 166 16.43 -2.57 7.68
C LEU A 166 16.59 -3.03 9.12
N TYR A 167 15.51 -3.50 9.72
CA TYR A 167 15.51 -4.00 11.08
C TYR A 167 16.20 -5.35 11.16
N VAL A 168 17.06 -5.53 12.17
CA VAL A 168 17.75 -6.80 12.42
C VAL A 168 17.18 -7.43 13.67
N VAL A 169 16.75 -8.68 13.56
CA VAL A 169 16.11 -9.41 14.66
C VAL A 169 16.90 -10.67 15.05
N ASP A 170 16.72 -11.07 16.30
CA ASP A 170 17.24 -12.34 16.82
C ASP A 170 16.34 -13.54 16.42
N ARG A 171 16.66 -14.73 16.97
CA ARG A 171 15.89 -15.96 16.71
C ARG A 171 14.48 -15.94 17.28
N ASN A 172 14.20 -15.05 18.21
CA ASN A 172 12.91 -14.88 18.86
C ASN A 172 12.12 -13.68 18.25
N SER A 173 12.55 -13.19 17.08
CA SER A 173 12.00 -12.01 16.40
C SER A 173 12.09 -10.72 17.22
N LYS A 174 13.02 -10.65 18.19
CA LYS A 174 13.28 -9.42 18.95
C LYS A 174 14.24 -8.53 18.18
N LEU A 175 13.91 -7.26 18.05
CA LEU A 175 14.76 -6.23 17.45
C LEU A 175 16.09 -6.14 18.23
N ILE A 176 17.21 -6.21 17.52
CA ILE A 176 18.57 -6.16 18.07
C ILE A 176 19.46 -5.12 17.37
N GLY A 177 18.98 -4.50 16.30
CA GLY A 177 19.72 -3.44 15.62
C GLY A 177 19.08 -3.08 14.29
N VAL A 178 19.71 -2.11 13.63
CA VAL A 178 19.28 -1.57 12.33
C VAL A 178 20.47 -1.56 11.37
N ALA A 179 20.31 -2.05 10.16
CA ALA A 179 21.31 -2.00 9.10
C ALA A 179 20.88 -1.05 7.98
N GLY A 180 21.75 -0.14 7.57
CA GLY A 180 21.52 0.70 6.40
C GLY A 180 21.63 -0.10 5.10
N LEU A 181 20.73 0.07 4.16
CA LEU A 181 20.82 -0.56 2.84
C LEU A 181 22.15 -0.22 2.15
N ARG A 182 22.62 1.02 2.27
CA ARG A 182 23.91 1.46 1.77
C ARG A 182 25.08 0.67 2.36
N ASP A 183 25.03 0.41 3.67
CA ASP A 183 26.10 -0.30 4.37
C ASP A 183 26.16 -1.76 3.93
N LEU A 184 25.00 -2.40 3.71
CA LEU A 184 24.92 -3.74 3.13
C LEU A 184 25.51 -3.81 1.71
N ILE A 185 25.28 -2.78 0.87
CA ILE A 185 25.78 -2.73 -0.51
C ILE A 185 27.29 -2.52 -0.56
N ILE A 186 27.85 -1.71 0.34
CA ILE A 186 29.27 -1.34 0.34
C ILE A 186 30.14 -2.41 1.02
N ALA A 187 29.59 -3.15 2.00
CA ALA A 187 30.30 -4.20 2.72
C ALA A 187 30.72 -5.34 1.79
N ASP A 188 31.75 -6.09 2.21
CA ASP A 188 32.09 -7.34 1.51
C ASP A 188 30.87 -8.29 1.55
N PRO A 189 30.52 -8.95 0.43
CA PRO A 189 29.36 -9.85 0.34
C PRO A 189 29.28 -10.90 1.43
N ASN A 190 30.40 -11.39 1.93
CA ASN A 190 30.48 -12.41 2.97
C ASN A 190 30.45 -11.85 4.41
N THR A 191 30.47 -10.53 4.58
CA THR A 191 30.37 -9.89 5.89
C THR A 191 28.97 -10.16 6.49
N SER A 192 28.92 -10.50 7.78
CA SER A 192 27.63 -10.70 8.45
C SER A 192 26.88 -9.37 8.64
N VAL A 193 25.55 -9.42 8.61
CA VAL A 193 24.69 -8.28 8.95
C VAL A 193 25.02 -7.74 10.34
N GLU A 194 25.33 -8.62 11.31
CA GLU A 194 25.76 -8.24 12.66
C GLU A 194 27.00 -7.32 12.68
N ALA A 195 27.89 -7.43 11.71
CA ALA A 195 29.10 -6.63 11.66
C ALA A 195 28.87 -5.22 11.06
N VAL A 196 27.76 -5.01 10.37
CA VAL A 196 27.42 -3.72 9.71
C VAL A 196 26.23 -3.03 10.34
N MET A 197 25.44 -3.73 11.19
CA MET A 197 24.30 -3.12 11.87
C MET A 197 24.74 -2.18 13.01
N ASN A 198 23.88 -1.24 13.34
CA ASN A 198 23.94 -0.44 14.56
C ASN A 198 22.97 -1.07 15.58
N GLY A 199 23.46 -1.35 16.77
CA GLY A 199 22.72 -1.95 17.87
C GLY A 199 22.26 -0.97 18.93
#